data_07739cb4302329993f0ccaf5ad641ea1
#
_entry.id   07739cb4302329993f0ccaf5ad641ea1
#
_cell.length_a   1.000
_cell.length_b   1.000
_cell.length_c   1.000
_cell.angle_alpha   90.00
_cell.angle_beta   90.00
_cell.angle_gamma   90.00
#
_symmetry.space_group_name_H-M   'P 1'
#
loop_
_entity.id
_entity.type
_entity.pdbx_description
1 polymer ?
#
loop_
_entity_poly.entity_id
_entity_poly.type
_entity_poly.pdbx_seq_one_letter_code
_entity_poly.pdbx_strand_id
1 'polypeptide(L)'
;MSRAPSPSIDQLRELALPAVPFSYWPQTWGWLALLGGMLLLLGALAIWRYRRWRHNRYRREALARLAALALNLEDPAQRLAALREVPELLKRVALSMPGGARAASLRDAQWQAFLQRHSATPLPATFAQHLALLAYAPADRLMALADEEVGALLKTCRQWIEVHHVAV
;
A
#
# COMPACT_ATOMS: atom_id res chain seq x y z
N MET A 1 29.89 -91.33 24.75
CA MET A 1 28.98 -90.35 24.14
C MET A 1 28.77 -89.24 25.17
N SER A 2 29.57 -88.21 25.05
CA SER A 2 29.51 -87.05 25.98
C SER A 2 28.41 -86.04 25.49
N ARG A 3 27.44 -85.90 26.36
CA ARG A 3 26.33 -84.97 26.13
C ARG A 3 26.83 -83.58 26.54
N ALA A 4 26.91 -82.68 25.55
CA ALA A 4 27.25 -81.28 25.82
C ALA A 4 26.16 -80.61 26.71
N PRO A 5 26.54 -79.87 27.76
CA PRO A 5 25.55 -79.23 28.62
C PRO A 5 24.82 -78.18 27.82
N SER A 6 23.49 -78.14 27.95
CA SER A 6 22.62 -77.11 27.36
C SER A 6 22.95 -75.74 27.94
N PRO A 7 23.07 -74.70 27.17
CA PRO A 7 23.34 -73.34 27.67
C PRO A 7 22.21 -72.88 28.59
N SER A 8 22.61 -72.48 29.82
CA SER A 8 21.67 -71.98 30.82
C SER A 8 21.23 -70.53 30.47
N ILE A 9 19.98 -70.23 30.80
CA ILE A 9 19.34 -68.89 30.54
C ILE A 9 20.15 -67.76 31.24
N ASP A 10 20.90 -68.06 32.28
CA ASP A 10 21.74 -67.15 33.06
C ASP A 10 22.95 -66.59 32.26
N GLN A 11 23.22 -67.16 31.08
CA GLN A 11 24.29 -66.70 30.19
C GLN A 11 23.78 -65.68 29.14
N LEU A 12 22.52 -65.43 29.11
CA LEU A 12 21.93 -64.38 28.27
C LEU A 12 22.24 -63.00 28.87
N ARG A 13 23.34 -62.43 28.41
CA ARG A 13 23.66 -61.02 28.70
C ARG A 13 22.73 -60.14 27.91
N GLU A 14 21.88 -59.34 28.58
CA GLU A 14 21.11 -58.31 27.90
C GLU A 14 22.06 -57.40 27.13
N LEU A 15 21.92 -57.39 25.80
CA LEU A 15 22.60 -56.42 24.97
C LEU A 15 22.02 -55.05 25.32
N ALA A 16 22.86 -54.17 25.86
CA ALA A 16 22.51 -52.79 26.07
C ALA A 16 22.00 -52.18 24.75
N LEU A 17 20.74 -51.72 24.75
CA LEU A 17 20.17 -51.00 23.61
C LEU A 17 21.12 -49.85 23.25
N PRO A 18 21.57 -49.76 21.99
CA PRO A 18 22.42 -48.63 21.59
C PRO A 18 21.65 -47.34 21.83
N ALA A 19 22.21 -46.45 22.60
CA ALA A 19 21.69 -45.10 22.78
C ALA A 19 21.63 -44.45 21.40
N VAL A 20 20.42 -44.25 20.86
CA VAL A 20 20.23 -43.56 19.60
C VAL A 20 20.61 -42.10 19.82
N PRO A 21 21.73 -41.60 19.26
CA PRO A 21 22.07 -40.20 19.42
C PRO A 21 21.01 -39.38 18.70
N PHE A 22 20.21 -38.62 19.44
CA PHE A 22 19.30 -37.63 18.87
C PHE A 22 20.14 -36.52 18.28
N SER A 23 20.40 -36.62 16.95
CA SER A 23 21.04 -35.54 16.20
C SER A 23 20.04 -34.49 15.84
N TYR A 24 20.13 -33.31 16.42
CA TYR A 24 19.33 -32.12 16.05
C TYR A 24 19.81 -31.46 14.74
N TRP A 25 20.85 -31.99 14.11
CA TRP A 25 21.33 -31.47 12.83
C TRP A 25 20.42 -31.91 11.69
N PRO A 26 20.07 -30.99 10.77
CA PRO A 26 19.20 -31.31 9.64
C PRO A 26 19.95 -32.19 8.63
N GLN A 27 19.83 -33.49 8.78
CA GLN A 27 20.50 -34.47 7.90
C GLN A 27 19.63 -34.94 6.74
N THR A 28 18.40 -34.45 6.65
CA THR A 28 17.44 -34.91 5.62
C THR A 28 17.17 -33.81 4.60
N TRP A 29 17.07 -34.16 3.33
CA TRP A 29 16.67 -33.29 2.22
C TRP A 29 15.38 -32.50 2.53
N GLY A 30 14.50 -33.04 3.35
CA GLY A 30 13.27 -32.40 3.80
C GLY A 30 13.51 -31.07 4.52
N TRP A 31 14.57 -30.95 5.32
CA TRP A 31 14.93 -29.71 6.01
C TRP A 31 15.43 -28.64 5.05
N LEU A 32 16.16 -29.02 4.01
CA LEU A 32 16.61 -28.11 2.96
C LEU A 32 15.42 -27.61 2.14
N ALA A 33 14.46 -28.49 1.81
CA ALA A 33 13.23 -28.11 1.14
C ALA A 33 12.38 -27.18 2.00
N LEU A 34 12.25 -27.43 3.31
CA LEU A 34 11.54 -26.58 4.26
C LEU A 34 12.21 -25.21 4.40
N LEU A 35 13.55 -25.17 4.52
CA LEU A 35 14.32 -23.92 4.57
C LEU A 35 14.14 -23.13 3.27
N GLY A 36 14.25 -23.78 2.12
CA GLY A 36 14.05 -23.17 0.81
C GLY A 36 12.64 -22.62 0.65
N GLY A 37 11.62 -23.37 1.01
CA GLY A 37 10.22 -22.94 1.03
C GLY A 37 9.99 -21.75 1.95
N MET A 38 10.56 -21.77 3.13
CA MET A 38 10.50 -20.63 4.08
C MET A 38 11.16 -19.38 3.53
N LEU A 39 12.35 -19.49 2.94
CA LEU A 39 13.05 -18.35 2.32
C LEU A 39 12.25 -17.77 1.13
N LEU A 40 11.66 -18.62 0.29
CA LEU A 40 10.80 -18.18 -0.80
C LEU A 40 9.56 -17.45 -0.27
N LEU A 41 8.91 -17.97 0.76
CA LEU A 41 7.76 -17.34 1.39
C LEU A 41 8.13 -15.98 2.00
N LEU A 42 9.22 -15.92 2.75
CA LEU A 42 9.72 -14.67 3.33
C LEU A 42 10.09 -13.64 2.25
N GLY A 43 10.74 -14.08 1.17
CA GLY A 43 11.05 -13.26 0.00
C GLY A 43 9.79 -12.70 -0.67
N ALA A 44 8.80 -13.56 -0.91
CA ALA A 44 7.51 -13.15 -1.48
C ALA A 44 6.76 -12.14 -0.57
N LEU A 45 6.73 -12.40 0.74
CA LEU A 45 6.15 -11.48 1.73
C LEU A 45 6.90 -10.15 1.80
N ALA A 46 8.23 -10.18 1.75
CA ALA A 46 9.06 -8.97 1.74
C ALA A 46 8.81 -8.13 0.49
N ILE A 47 8.77 -8.76 -0.70
CA ILE A 47 8.46 -8.10 -1.97
C ILE A 47 7.04 -7.52 -1.95
N TRP A 48 6.06 -8.29 -1.47
CA TRP A 48 4.67 -7.84 -1.36
C TRP A 48 4.54 -6.64 -0.42
N ARG A 49 5.20 -6.72 0.76
CA ARG A 49 5.21 -5.62 1.75
C ARG A 49 5.94 -4.39 1.23
N TYR A 50 7.06 -4.58 0.53
CA TYR A 50 7.81 -3.49 -0.11
C TYR A 50 7.00 -2.80 -1.20
N ARG A 51 6.32 -3.56 -2.07
CA ARG A 51 5.41 -3.03 -3.10
C ARG A 51 4.26 -2.25 -2.48
N ARG A 52 3.63 -2.81 -1.44
CA ARG A 52 2.56 -2.14 -0.69
C ARG A 52 3.05 -0.86 -0.01
N TRP A 53 4.25 -0.89 0.59
CA TRP A 53 4.85 0.29 1.21
C TRP A 53 5.18 1.38 0.19
N ARG A 54 5.75 1.01 -0.95
CA ARG A 54 6.04 1.92 -2.06
C ARG A 54 4.76 2.52 -2.65
N HIS A 55 3.69 1.73 -2.79
CA HIS A 55 2.37 2.20 -3.21
C HIS A 55 1.75 3.21 -2.24
N ASN A 56 1.96 3.03 -0.94
CA ASN A 56 1.43 3.97 0.06
C ASN A 56 2.28 5.23 0.24
N ARG A 57 3.47 5.25 -0.34
CA ARG A 57 4.38 6.40 -0.22
C ARG A 57 3.81 7.64 -0.92
N TYR A 58 3.31 7.50 -2.16
CA TYR A 58 2.74 8.63 -2.90
C TYR A 58 1.51 9.23 -2.19
N ARG A 59 0.72 8.40 -1.51
CA ARG A 59 -0.42 8.90 -0.71
C ARG A 59 0.03 9.77 0.45
N ARG A 60 1.04 9.32 1.19
CA ARG A 60 1.59 10.10 2.33
C ARG A 60 2.21 11.41 1.85
N GLU A 61 2.96 11.37 0.76
CA GLU A 61 3.54 12.56 0.15
C GLU A 61 2.46 13.53 -0.33
N ALA A 62 1.40 13.02 -0.97
CA ALA A 62 0.28 13.82 -1.41
C ALA A 62 -0.50 14.45 -0.25
N LEU A 63 -0.76 13.70 0.83
CA LEU A 63 -1.43 14.23 2.03
C LEU A 63 -0.59 15.27 2.74
N ALA A 64 0.72 15.04 2.86
CA ALA A 64 1.64 16.03 3.43
C ALA A 64 1.67 17.32 2.58
N ARG A 65 1.67 17.20 1.23
CA ARG A 65 1.61 18.37 0.36
C ARG A 65 0.28 19.08 0.46
N LEU A 66 -0.84 18.36 0.51
CA LEU A 66 -2.17 18.95 0.68
C LEU A 66 -2.28 19.71 2.02
N ALA A 67 -1.69 19.16 3.09
CA ALA A 67 -1.64 19.85 4.38
C ALA A 67 -0.80 21.14 4.33
N ALA A 68 0.34 21.11 3.63
CA ALA A 68 1.14 22.32 3.41
C ALA A 68 0.39 23.36 2.57
N LEU A 69 -0.35 22.94 1.54
CA LEU A 69 -1.19 23.85 0.76
C LEU A 69 -2.31 24.48 1.60
N ALA A 70 -2.92 23.70 2.50
CA ALA A 70 -3.93 24.23 3.41
C ALA A 70 -3.37 25.36 4.31
N LEU A 71 -2.14 25.25 4.80
CA LEU A 71 -1.46 26.32 5.54
C LEU A 71 -1.15 27.54 4.66
N ASN A 72 -0.73 27.31 3.42
CA ASN A 72 -0.43 28.39 2.47
C ASN A 72 -1.69 29.19 2.02
N LEU A 73 -2.89 28.61 2.21
CA LEU A 73 -4.15 29.33 1.93
C LEU A 73 -4.44 30.44 2.95
N GLU A 74 -3.86 30.37 4.15
CA GLU A 74 -3.99 31.40 5.19
C GLU A 74 -3.16 32.64 4.86
N ASP A 75 -2.11 32.51 4.03
CA ASP A 75 -1.28 33.62 3.58
C ASP A 75 -1.83 34.17 2.23
N PRO A 76 -2.33 35.44 2.21
CA PRO A 76 -2.83 36.06 0.98
C PRO A 76 -1.83 36.06 -0.20
N ALA A 77 -0.54 36.13 0.09
CA ALA A 77 0.51 36.13 -0.92
C ALA A 77 0.67 34.76 -1.59
N GLN A 78 0.40 33.68 -0.88
CA GLN A 78 0.56 32.30 -1.34
C GLN A 78 -0.76 31.65 -1.78
N ARG A 79 -1.89 32.24 -1.37
CA ARG A 79 -3.26 31.70 -1.61
C ARG A 79 -3.51 31.32 -3.06
N LEU A 80 -3.23 32.21 -4.01
CA LEU A 80 -3.48 31.96 -5.42
C LEU A 80 -2.66 30.78 -5.95
N ALA A 81 -1.38 30.70 -5.58
CA ALA A 81 -0.50 29.61 -5.97
C ALA A 81 -0.97 28.28 -5.35
N ALA A 82 -1.35 28.29 -4.07
CA ALA A 82 -1.87 27.12 -3.38
C ALA A 82 -3.15 26.60 -4.01
N LEU A 83 -4.11 27.47 -4.33
CA LEU A 83 -5.36 27.08 -5.02
C LEU A 83 -5.12 26.41 -6.36
N ARG A 84 -4.18 26.92 -7.16
CA ARG A 84 -3.82 26.35 -8.46
C ARG A 84 -3.08 25.00 -8.35
N GLU A 85 -2.37 24.77 -7.28
CA GLU A 85 -1.64 23.51 -7.07
C GLU A 85 -2.55 22.35 -6.67
N VAL A 86 -3.73 22.60 -6.06
CA VAL A 86 -4.65 21.54 -5.62
C VAL A 86 -5.07 20.60 -6.76
N PRO A 87 -5.59 21.10 -7.92
CA PRO A 87 -5.97 20.22 -9.03
C PRO A 87 -4.77 19.47 -9.64
N GLU A 88 -3.60 20.11 -9.70
CA GLU A 88 -2.37 19.46 -10.18
C GLU A 88 -1.96 18.31 -9.25
N LEU A 89 -2.01 18.53 -7.93
CA LEU A 89 -1.71 17.50 -6.93
C LEU A 89 -2.64 16.29 -7.12
N LEU A 90 -3.96 16.54 -7.24
CA LEU A 90 -4.92 15.45 -7.41
C LEU A 90 -4.71 14.70 -8.73
N LYS A 91 -4.39 15.40 -9.81
CA LYS A 91 -4.04 14.80 -11.10
C LYS A 91 -2.77 13.94 -11.01
N ARG A 92 -1.74 14.44 -10.31
CA ARG A 92 -0.49 13.70 -10.05
C ARG A 92 -0.74 12.43 -9.25
N VAL A 93 -1.60 12.50 -8.22
CA VAL A 93 -2.00 11.32 -7.44
C VAL A 93 -2.70 10.30 -8.34
N ALA A 94 -3.67 10.74 -9.14
CA ALA A 94 -4.39 9.86 -10.07
C ALA A 94 -3.45 9.18 -11.08
N LEU A 95 -2.45 9.90 -11.61
CA LEU A 95 -1.45 9.35 -12.53
C LEU A 95 -0.51 8.34 -11.85
N SER A 96 -0.28 8.50 -10.55
CA SER A 96 0.59 7.60 -9.76
C SER A 96 -0.12 6.29 -9.37
N MET A 97 -1.41 6.18 -9.59
CA MET A 97 -2.18 4.97 -9.33
C MET A 97 -1.88 3.88 -10.37
N PRO A 98 -1.98 2.58 -10.02
CA PRO A 98 -2.00 1.51 -11.00
C PRO A 98 -3.12 1.73 -12.03
N GLY A 99 -2.76 1.73 -13.31
CA GLY A 99 -3.72 2.04 -14.39
C GLY A 99 -4.02 3.53 -14.57
N GLY A 100 -3.39 4.41 -13.80
CA GLY A 100 -3.61 5.86 -13.82
C GLY A 100 -3.15 6.57 -15.09
N ALA A 101 -2.37 5.92 -15.96
CA ALA A 101 -1.94 6.52 -17.24
C ALA A 101 -3.12 7.06 -18.08
N ARG A 102 -4.29 6.41 -18.01
CA ARG A 102 -5.52 6.87 -18.67
C ARG A 102 -6.04 8.19 -18.11
N ALA A 103 -5.73 8.51 -16.86
CA ALA A 103 -6.17 9.76 -16.23
C ALA A 103 -5.59 11.01 -16.90
N ALA A 104 -4.46 10.89 -17.63
CA ALA A 104 -3.79 12.01 -18.27
C ALA A 104 -4.72 12.76 -19.27
N SER A 105 -5.46 12.01 -20.09
CA SER A 105 -6.31 12.55 -21.17
C SER A 105 -7.74 12.87 -20.74
N LEU A 106 -8.15 12.47 -19.52
CA LEU A 106 -9.52 12.66 -19.06
C LEU A 106 -9.80 14.13 -18.71
N ARG A 107 -10.96 14.62 -19.13
CA ARG A 107 -11.46 15.98 -18.88
C ARG A 107 -12.94 15.93 -18.46
N ASP A 108 -13.38 16.98 -17.81
CA ASP A 108 -14.77 17.24 -17.47
C ASP A 108 -15.54 16.03 -16.91
N ALA A 109 -16.60 15.59 -17.56
CA ALA A 109 -17.44 14.49 -17.14
C ALA A 109 -16.67 13.15 -17.05
N GLN A 110 -15.70 12.92 -17.93
CA GLN A 110 -14.88 11.72 -17.89
C GLN A 110 -13.96 11.71 -16.67
N TRP A 111 -13.42 12.88 -16.31
CA TRP A 111 -12.62 13.07 -15.11
C TRP A 111 -13.46 12.86 -13.84
N GLN A 112 -14.67 13.43 -13.80
CA GLN A 112 -15.62 13.19 -12.70
C GLN A 112 -15.94 11.71 -12.53
N ALA A 113 -16.26 11.02 -13.64
CA ALA A 113 -16.57 9.59 -13.62
C ALA A 113 -15.36 8.74 -13.16
N PHE A 114 -14.14 9.14 -13.54
CA PHE A 114 -12.92 8.49 -13.09
C PHE A 114 -12.73 8.66 -11.58
N LEU A 115 -12.83 9.87 -11.05
CA LEU A 115 -12.71 10.16 -9.63
C LEU A 115 -13.78 9.40 -8.82
N GLN A 116 -15.02 9.38 -9.30
CA GLN A 116 -16.12 8.67 -8.65
C GLN A 116 -15.90 7.16 -8.63
N ARG A 117 -15.40 6.57 -9.72
CA ARG A 117 -15.12 5.13 -9.81
C ARG A 117 -14.05 4.68 -8.82
N HIS A 118 -13.08 5.54 -8.54
CA HIS A 118 -11.98 5.25 -7.63
C HIS A 118 -12.21 5.77 -6.21
N SER A 119 -13.37 6.34 -5.94
CA SER A 119 -13.75 6.81 -4.60
C SER A 119 -14.58 5.75 -3.88
N ALA A 120 -14.28 5.54 -2.59
CA ALA A 120 -15.10 4.67 -1.74
C ALA A 120 -16.41 5.35 -1.30
N THR A 121 -16.46 6.68 -1.38
CA THR A 121 -17.62 7.50 -0.99
C THR A 121 -18.14 8.28 -2.19
N PRO A 122 -19.45 8.58 -2.25
CA PRO A 122 -19.98 9.41 -3.32
C PRO A 122 -19.35 10.80 -3.29
N LEU A 123 -18.86 11.25 -4.46
CA LEU A 123 -18.31 12.59 -4.62
C LEU A 123 -19.41 13.54 -5.07
N PRO A 124 -19.33 14.84 -4.71
CA PRO A 124 -20.21 15.86 -5.26
C PRO A 124 -20.18 15.85 -6.80
N ALA A 125 -21.32 15.97 -7.45
CA ALA A 125 -21.42 15.96 -8.91
C ALA A 125 -20.58 17.07 -9.58
N THR A 126 -20.37 18.18 -8.86
CA THR A 126 -19.62 19.36 -9.30
C THR A 126 -18.12 19.31 -8.95
N PHE A 127 -17.63 18.20 -8.35
CA PHE A 127 -16.26 18.14 -7.84
C PHE A 127 -15.21 18.39 -8.92
N ALA A 128 -15.32 17.73 -10.07
CA ALA A 128 -14.40 17.97 -11.20
C ALA A 128 -14.50 19.40 -11.76
N GLN A 129 -15.72 20.01 -11.72
CA GLN A 129 -15.90 21.38 -12.15
C GLN A 129 -15.21 22.37 -11.20
N HIS A 130 -15.28 22.16 -9.90
CA HIS A 130 -14.53 22.98 -8.92
C HIS A 130 -13.02 22.84 -9.11
N LEU A 131 -12.52 21.64 -9.37
CA LEU A 131 -11.10 21.45 -9.70
C LEU A 131 -10.71 22.16 -10.99
N ALA A 132 -11.54 22.12 -12.02
CA ALA A 132 -11.31 22.84 -13.27
C ALA A 132 -11.34 24.36 -13.05
N LEU A 133 -12.26 24.86 -12.21
CA LEU A 133 -12.30 26.27 -11.82
C LEU A 133 -10.98 26.68 -11.17
N LEU A 134 -10.46 25.90 -10.21
CA LEU A 134 -9.16 26.19 -9.58
C LEU A 134 -8.01 26.20 -10.60
N ALA A 135 -8.04 25.33 -11.61
CA ALA A 135 -6.99 25.23 -12.60
C ALA A 135 -6.99 26.38 -13.62
N TYR A 136 -8.18 26.83 -14.05
CA TYR A 136 -8.33 27.67 -15.25
C TYR A 136 -8.99 29.03 -15.01
N ALA A 137 -9.63 29.26 -13.86
CA ALA A 137 -10.30 30.55 -13.64
C ALA A 137 -9.27 31.71 -13.46
N PRO A 138 -9.65 32.92 -13.78
CA PRO A 138 -8.82 34.10 -13.53
C PRO A 138 -8.59 34.32 -12.04
N ALA A 139 -7.49 34.99 -11.72
CA ALA A 139 -7.03 35.19 -10.35
C ALA A 139 -8.08 35.85 -9.44
N ASP A 140 -8.75 36.87 -9.95
CA ASP A 140 -9.76 37.63 -9.21
C ASP A 140 -10.90 36.73 -8.73
N ARG A 141 -11.34 35.80 -9.58
CA ARG A 141 -12.39 34.85 -9.25
C ARG A 141 -11.94 33.83 -8.21
N LEU A 142 -10.68 33.40 -8.28
CA LEU A 142 -10.11 32.48 -7.28
C LEU A 142 -9.94 33.14 -5.93
N MET A 143 -9.51 34.39 -5.91
CA MET A 143 -9.34 35.16 -4.67
C MET A 143 -10.67 35.52 -4.01
N ALA A 144 -11.76 35.56 -4.79
CA ALA A 144 -13.12 35.82 -4.30
C ALA A 144 -13.83 34.55 -3.74
N LEU A 145 -13.21 33.36 -3.84
CA LEU A 145 -13.79 32.15 -3.30
C LEU A 145 -13.85 32.22 -1.76
N ALA A 146 -15.00 31.82 -1.21
CA ALA A 146 -15.18 31.75 0.23
C ALA A 146 -14.27 30.65 0.84
N ASP A 147 -13.72 30.93 2.02
CA ASP A 147 -12.85 29.97 2.73
C ASP A 147 -13.56 28.66 3.04
N GLU A 148 -14.86 28.74 3.26
CA GLU A 148 -15.71 27.58 3.54
C GLU A 148 -15.80 26.64 2.32
N GLU A 149 -15.96 27.19 1.11
CA GLU A 149 -15.99 26.42 -0.15
C GLU A 149 -14.64 25.77 -0.41
N VAL A 150 -13.56 26.50 -0.24
CA VAL A 150 -12.20 26.01 -0.41
C VAL A 150 -11.91 24.91 0.62
N GLY A 151 -12.29 25.10 1.90
CA GLY A 151 -12.14 24.13 2.96
C GLY A 151 -12.92 22.83 2.69
N ALA A 152 -14.16 22.93 2.22
CA ALA A 152 -14.96 21.77 1.82
C ALA A 152 -14.33 21.00 0.65
N LEU A 153 -13.79 21.71 -0.33
CA LEU A 153 -13.10 21.11 -1.47
C LEU A 153 -11.83 20.38 -1.04
N LEU A 154 -11.00 21.00 -0.19
CA LEU A 154 -9.79 20.37 0.34
C LEU A 154 -10.11 19.13 1.18
N LYS A 155 -11.17 19.17 1.98
CA LYS A 155 -11.65 18.01 2.74
C LYS A 155 -12.03 16.86 1.81
N THR A 156 -12.72 17.15 0.73
CA THR A 156 -13.08 16.16 -0.29
C THR A 156 -11.84 15.59 -1.00
N CYS A 157 -10.88 16.44 -1.36
CA CYS A 157 -9.61 16.02 -1.94
C CYS A 157 -8.84 15.10 -0.98
N ARG A 158 -8.74 15.49 0.29
CA ARG A 158 -8.10 14.69 1.34
C ARG A 158 -8.75 13.33 1.49
N GLN A 159 -10.07 13.29 1.63
CA GLN A 159 -10.83 12.05 1.76
C GLN A 159 -10.62 11.15 0.54
N TRP A 160 -10.63 11.71 -0.66
CA TRP A 160 -10.37 10.95 -1.88
C TRP A 160 -8.95 10.35 -1.88
N ILE A 161 -7.91 11.12 -1.50
CA ILE A 161 -6.53 10.64 -1.43
C ILE A 161 -6.40 9.52 -0.37
N GLU A 162 -7.07 9.64 0.78
CA GLU A 162 -7.01 8.66 1.87
C GLU A 162 -7.68 7.32 1.50
N VAL A 163 -8.82 7.36 0.81
CA VAL A 163 -9.73 6.22 0.68
C VAL A 163 -9.87 5.71 -0.76
N HIS A 164 -9.18 6.33 -1.76
CA HIS A 164 -9.32 5.87 -3.12
C HIS A 164 -8.90 4.39 -3.28
N HIS A 165 -9.75 3.60 -3.93
CA HIS A 165 -9.48 2.21 -4.23
C HIS A 165 -8.64 2.10 -5.50
N VAL A 166 -7.53 1.37 -5.37
CA VAL A 166 -6.83 0.84 -6.52
C VAL A 166 -7.61 -0.40 -6.93
N ALA A 167 -8.37 -0.33 -8.02
CA ALA A 167 -8.94 -1.52 -8.63
C ALA A 167 -7.78 -2.47 -8.99
N VAL A 168 -7.74 -3.63 -8.35
CA VAL A 168 -6.81 -4.72 -8.59
C VAL A 168 -7.23 -5.42 -9.89
#